data_4ad20201f3c66eb7cb2924709c910a39
#
_entry.id   4ad20201f3c66eb7cb2924709c910a39
#
_cell.length_a   1.000
_cell.length_b   1.000
_cell.length_c   1.000
_cell.angle_alpha   90.00
_cell.angle_beta   90.00
_cell.angle_gamma   90.00
#
_symmetry.space_group_name_H-M   'P 1'
#
loop_
_entity.id
_entity.type
_entity.pdbx_description
1 polymer ?
#
loop_
_entity_poly.entity_id
_entity_poly.type
_entity_poly.pdbx_seq_one_letter_code
_entity_poly.pdbx_strand_id
1 'polypeptide(L)'
;MNIKAVLITGCSSGIGLSTAKLLKNKGWNIFATARNEKDLSMLSELGFNTIFLDITDTNSVKNCAKEVIYRSNGNLCALVNNAGMGVPGAIEDLNRNSMIKQFEVNLFGLLELTNILIPHLIKKNHSRIINVSSVVGRIAVPFMGIYSASKFALEAATDAQRIELANTPIQVSLIQPGPIYSNFSKSCLKIVENLSTNLESRYNKQYNKYYRERLANHLTEDRFRLKPEAVSKKILHALESKNPKVRYKVTIPAYVIEFLVRFFPKFVTDQFFKKQISSYTK
;
A
#
# COMPACT_ATOMS: atom_id res chain seq x y z
N MET A 1 25.07 -5.90 20.07
CA MET A 1 23.95 -6.48 19.29
C MET A 1 23.85 -5.71 17.98
N ASN A 2 23.84 -6.40 16.82
CA ASN A 2 23.63 -5.73 15.54
C ASN A 2 22.19 -5.21 15.46
N ILE A 3 22.04 -3.89 15.31
CA ILE A 3 20.73 -3.24 15.20
C ILE A 3 20.10 -3.63 13.87
N LYS A 4 18.93 -4.26 13.91
CA LYS A 4 18.18 -4.65 12.71
C LYS A 4 17.78 -3.41 11.92
N ALA A 5 18.04 -3.40 10.60
CA ALA A 5 17.66 -2.33 9.73
C ALA A 5 16.50 -2.71 8.80
N VAL A 6 15.64 -1.75 8.52
CA VAL A 6 14.48 -1.90 7.64
C VAL A 6 14.39 -0.73 6.66
N LEU A 7 14.14 -1.03 5.38
CA LEU A 7 13.74 -0.05 4.37
C LEU A 7 12.21 0.01 4.30
N ILE A 8 11.65 1.23 4.42
CA ILE A 8 10.20 1.45 4.34
C ILE A 8 9.93 2.43 3.21
N THR A 9 9.12 2.03 2.23
CA THR A 9 8.78 2.91 1.12
C THR A 9 7.55 3.77 1.44
N GLY A 10 7.56 5.06 1.03
CA GLY A 10 6.43 5.97 1.19
C GLY A 10 6.15 6.39 2.63
N CYS A 11 7.14 6.97 3.29
CA CYS A 11 7.07 7.37 4.71
C CYS A 11 6.57 8.79 4.97
N SER A 12 6.23 9.58 3.95
CA SER A 12 5.82 10.98 4.13
C SER A 12 4.55 11.15 4.98
N SER A 13 3.72 10.12 5.10
CA SER A 13 2.48 10.18 5.89
C SER A 13 1.89 8.79 6.14
N GLY A 14 0.74 8.75 6.85
CA GLY A 14 -0.11 7.56 6.96
C GLY A 14 0.58 6.33 7.52
N ILE A 15 0.40 5.19 6.86
CA ILE A 15 0.90 3.88 7.32
C ILE A 15 2.42 3.85 7.37
N GLY A 16 3.11 4.38 6.34
CA GLY A 16 4.57 4.38 6.29
C GLY A 16 5.20 5.16 7.44
N LEU A 17 4.74 6.38 7.66
CA LEU A 17 5.22 7.23 8.77
C LEU A 17 4.92 6.60 10.14
N SER A 18 3.71 6.10 10.33
CA SER A 18 3.31 5.44 11.59
C SER A 18 4.15 4.18 11.83
N THR A 19 4.45 3.41 10.78
CA THR A 19 5.32 2.23 10.88
C THR A 19 6.75 2.63 11.23
N ALA A 20 7.31 3.63 10.57
CA ALA A 20 8.64 4.12 10.87
C ALA A 20 8.80 4.57 12.33
N LYS A 21 7.82 5.34 12.85
CA LYS A 21 7.80 5.77 14.27
C LYS A 21 7.72 4.58 15.23
N LEU A 22 6.81 3.63 14.97
CA LEU A 22 6.65 2.46 15.83
C LEU A 22 7.91 1.60 15.87
N LEU A 23 8.51 1.31 14.71
CA LEU A 23 9.72 0.48 14.62
C LEU A 23 10.94 1.17 15.24
N LYS A 24 11.10 2.51 15.08
CA LYS A 24 12.14 3.27 15.76
C LYS A 24 12.05 3.10 17.27
N ASN A 25 10.85 3.22 17.84
CA ASN A 25 10.62 3.03 19.28
C ASN A 25 10.88 1.57 19.74
N LYS A 26 10.97 0.62 18.80
CA LYS A 26 11.35 -0.79 19.05
C LYS A 26 12.83 -1.07 18.79
N GLY A 27 13.64 -0.04 18.57
CA GLY A 27 15.09 -0.16 18.39
C GLY A 27 15.53 -0.57 16.98
N TRP A 28 14.66 -0.46 15.97
CA TRP A 28 15.04 -0.69 14.57
C TRP A 28 15.76 0.53 14.00
N ASN A 29 16.77 0.28 13.17
CA ASN A 29 17.38 1.30 12.32
C ASN A 29 16.49 1.50 11.07
N ILE A 30 15.87 2.68 10.95
CA ILE A 30 14.86 2.96 9.92
C ILE A 30 15.49 3.69 8.75
N PHE A 31 15.35 3.13 7.56
CA PHE A 31 15.57 3.80 6.29
C PHE A 31 14.20 4.17 5.72
N ALA A 32 13.84 5.45 5.83
CA ALA A 32 12.55 5.97 5.43
C ALA A 32 12.66 6.67 4.07
N THR A 33 11.77 6.35 3.12
CA THR A 33 11.84 6.97 1.81
C THR A 33 10.68 7.94 1.56
N ALA A 34 10.98 8.98 0.80
CA ALA A 34 10.04 9.91 0.21
C ALA A 34 10.53 10.38 -1.16
N ARG A 35 9.64 11.00 -1.96
CA ARG A 35 9.91 11.43 -3.34
C ARG A 35 10.11 12.94 -3.52
N ASN A 36 10.22 13.68 -2.44
CA ASN A 36 10.48 15.12 -2.48
C ASN A 36 11.28 15.55 -1.25
N GLU A 37 12.05 16.60 -1.40
CA GLU A 37 12.97 17.12 -0.38
C GLU A 37 12.27 17.56 0.92
N LYS A 38 11.09 18.17 0.80
CA LYS A 38 10.32 18.61 1.97
C LYS A 38 9.98 17.44 2.91
N ASP A 39 9.52 16.32 2.32
CA ASP A 39 9.18 15.14 3.11
C ASP A 39 10.43 14.46 3.66
N LEU A 40 11.56 14.46 2.91
CA LEU A 40 12.84 13.93 3.39
C LEU A 40 13.37 14.75 4.58
N SER A 41 13.32 16.08 4.53
CA SER A 41 13.71 16.96 5.64
C SER A 41 12.86 16.66 6.88
N MET A 42 11.55 16.61 6.76
CA MET A 42 10.64 16.27 7.85
C MET A 42 10.96 14.89 8.46
N LEU A 43 11.25 13.88 7.63
CA LEU A 43 11.64 12.55 8.12
C LEU A 43 13.00 12.55 8.81
N SER A 44 13.96 13.35 8.33
CA SER A 44 15.27 13.53 8.95
C SER A 44 15.15 14.19 10.33
N GLU A 45 14.31 15.22 10.47
CA GLU A 45 14.02 15.88 11.76
C GLU A 45 13.40 14.90 12.77
N LEU A 46 12.64 13.91 12.31
CA LEU A 46 12.15 12.82 13.15
C LEU A 46 13.23 11.79 13.50
N GLY A 47 14.46 11.98 13.00
CA GLY A 47 15.63 11.14 13.28
C GLY A 47 15.58 9.79 12.58
N PHE A 48 15.06 9.73 11.35
CA PHE A 48 15.18 8.56 10.47
C PHE A 48 16.37 8.75 9.51
N ASN A 49 16.95 7.64 9.04
CA ASN A 49 17.80 7.69 7.86
C ASN A 49 16.92 7.87 6.64
N THR A 50 17.05 8.98 5.96
CA THR A 50 16.22 9.28 4.78
C THR A 50 16.91 8.88 3.49
N ILE A 51 16.15 8.36 2.53
CA ILE A 51 16.60 8.06 1.18
C ILE A 51 15.53 8.56 0.19
N PHE A 52 15.96 9.28 -0.83
CA PHE A 52 15.07 9.66 -1.94
C PHE A 52 14.63 8.42 -2.72
N LEU A 53 13.33 8.32 -3.00
CA LEU A 53 12.78 7.26 -3.84
C LEU A 53 11.56 7.74 -4.60
N ASP A 54 11.68 7.87 -5.91
CA ASP A 54 10.56 7.78 -6.83
C ASP A 54 10.47 6.34 -7.33
N ILE A 55 9.45 5.63 -6.88
CA ILE A 55 9.27 4.20 -7.16
C ILE A 55 8.93 3.93 -8.64
N THR A 56 8.62 4.97 -9.43
CA THR A 56 8.32 4.88 -10.87
C THR A 56 9.56 5.10 -11.75
N ASP A 57 10.69 5.46 -11.17
CA ASP A 57 11.95 5.68 -11.86
C ASP A 57 12.96 4.59 -11.51
N THR A 58 13.30 3.75 -12.49
CA THR A 58 14.28 2.67 -12.35
C THR A 58 15.64 3.15 -11.82
N ASN A 59 16.10 4.33 -12.19
CA ASN A 59 17.39 4.85 -11.68
C ASN A 59 17.27 5.23 -10.21
N SER A 60 16.16 5.85 -9.81
CA SER A 60 15.86 6.15 -8.41
C SER A 60 15.77 4.88 -7.59
N VAL A 61 15.10 3.83 -8.08
CA VAL A 61 14.99 2.52 -7.43
C VAL A 61 16.36 1.88 -7.23
N LYS A 62 17.20 1.85 -8.27
CA LYS A 62 18.56 1.30 -8.20
C LYS A 62 19.44 2.07 -7.22
N ASN A 63 19.37 3.40 -7.23
CA ASN A 63 20.15 4.25 -6.32
C ASN A 63 19.70 4.05 -4.86
N CYS A 64 18.40 4.03 -4.60
CA CYS A 64 17.85 3.73 -3.28
C CYS A 64 18.33 2.37 -2.74
N ALA A 65 18.29 1.34 -3.56
CA ALA A 65 18.76 0.01 -3.18
C ALA A 65 20.26 -0.01 -2.85
N LYS A 66 21.09 0.61 -3.68
CA LYS A 66 22.54 0.73 -3.42
C LYS A 66 22.82 1.49 -2.12
N GLU A 67 22.14 2.61 -1.93
CA GLU A 67 22.34 3.48 -0.77
C GLU A 67 21.92 2.78 0.53
N VAL A 68 20.78 2.10 0.57
CA VAL A 68 20.34 1.39 1.78
C VAL A 68 21.27 0.23 2.12
N ILE A 69 21.76 -0.52 1.14
CA ILE A 69 22.72 -1.60 1.35
C ILE A 69 24.01 -1.05 1.97
N TYR A 70 24.55 0.02 1.40
CA TYR A 70 25.78 0.67 1.88
C TYR A 70 25.60 1.24 3.30
N ARG A 71 24.59 2.11 3.51
CA ARG A 71 24.38 2.81 4.79
C ARG A 71 23.90 1.90 5.93
N SER A 72 23.33 0.76 5.62
CA SER A 72 22.95 -0.22 6.65
C SER A 72 24.13 -1.02 7.19
N ASN A 73 25.34 -0.87 6.63
CA ASN A 73 26.53 -1.65 7.00
C ASN A 73 26.22 -3.17 7.08
N GLY A 74 25.50 -3.66 6.11
CA GLY A 74 25.11 -5.06 6.07
C GLY A 74 24.01 -5.49 7.06
N ASN A 75 23.36 -4.58 7.77
CA ASN A 75 22.33 -4.91 8.76
C ASN A 75 20.89 -4.85 8.20
N LEU A 76 20.71 -4.49 6.92
CA LEU A 76 19.41 -4.53 6.28
C LEU A 76 18.87 -5.97 6.27
N CYS A 77 17.79 -6.21 6.96
CA CYS A 77 17.13 -7.52 7.04
C CYS A 77 15.62 -7.45 6.74
N ALA A 78 15.09 -6.28 6.44
CA ALA A 78 13.66 -6.15 6.14
C ALA A 78 13.38 -5.07 5.09
N LEU A 79 12.35 -5.34 4.28
CA LEU A 79 11.74 -4.41 3.33
C LEU A 79 10.25 -4.30 3.61
N VAL A 80 9.73 -3.07 3.75
CA VAL A 80 8.30 -2.78 3.83
C VAL A 80 7.89 -1.98 2.59
N ASN A 81 7.29 -2.64 1.64
CA ASN A 81 6.72 -2.05 0.43
C ASN A 81 5.36 -1.43 0.77
N ASN A 82 5.39 -0.16 1.19
CA ASN A 82 4.19 0.58 1.58
C ASN A 82 3.83 1.69 0.59
N ALA A 83 4.77 2.19 -0.21
CA ALA A 83 4.46 3.18 -1.23
C ALA A 83 3.29 2.71 -2.11
N GLY A 84 2.33 3.60 -2.33
CA GLY A 84 1.15 3.26 -3.10
C GLY A 84 0.29 4.48 -3.38
N MET A 85 -0.47 4.40 -4.47
CA MET A 85 -1.44 5.40 -4.87
C MET A 85 -2.75 4.73 -5.31
N GLY A 86 -3.80 5.52 -5.43
CA GLY A 86 -5.07 5.09 -6.01
C GLY A 86 -5.50 6.06 -7.10
N VAL A 87 -5.84 5.52 -8.28
CA VAL A 87 -6.48 6.26 -9.36
C VAL A 87 -7.95 5.88 -9.37
N PRO A 88 -8.82 6.74 -8.80
CA PRO A 88 -10.26 6.55 -8.85
C PRO A 88 -10.82 6.95 -10.22
N GLY A 89 -11.95 6.37 -10.56
CA GLY A 89 -12.70 6.63 -11.79
C GLY A 89 -13.34 5.35 -12.34
N ALA A 90 -14.38 5.49 -13.14
CA ALA A 90 -14.88 4.39 -13.96
C ALA A 90 -13.78 3.98 -14.95
N ILE A 91 -13.67 2.68 -15.23
CA ILE A 91 -12.57 2.18 -16.09
C ILE A 91 -12.60 2.87 -17.47
N GLU A 92 -13.80 3.13 -18.02
CA GLU A 92 -13.98 3.79 -19.32
C GLU A 92 -13.55 5.25 -19.36
N ASP A 93 -13.49 5.93 -18.20
CA ASP A 93 -13.09 7.34 -18.10
C ASP A 93 -11.57 7.50 -17.85
N LEU A 94 -10.87 6.40 -17.59
CA LEU A 94 -9.44 6.45 -17.30
C LEU A 94 -8.61 6.32 -18.58
N ASN A 95 -7.73 7.28 -18.81
CA ASN A 95 -6.76 7.18 -19.90
C ASN A 95 -5.65 6.18 -19.58
N ARG A 96 -4.98 5.68 -20.63
CA ARG A 96 -3.91 4.69 -20.55
C ARG A 96 -2.78 5.10 -19.59
N ASN A 97 -2.38 6.39 -19.62
CA ASN A 97 -1.26 6.87 -18.80
C ASN A 97 -1.59 6.79 -17.30
N SER A 98 -2.83 7.11 -16.91
CA SER A 98 -3.30 6.96 -15.53
C SER A 98 -3.31 5.50 -15.07
N MET A 99 -3.72 4.58 -15.96
CA MET A 99 -3.69 3.15 -15.67
C MET A 99 -2.25 2.63 -15.52
N ILE A 100 -1.35 2.99 -16.44
CA ILE A 100 0.08 2.63 -16.36
C ILE A 100 0.67 3.15 -15.05
N LYS A 101 0.46 4.43 -14.72
CA LYS A 101 0.97 5.03 -13.49
C LYS A 101 0.51 4.31 -12.22
N GLN A 102 -0.74 3.82 -12.23
CA GLN A 102 -1.25 3.01 -11.12
C GLN A 102 -0.44 1.74 -10.91
N PHE A 103 -0.09 1.04 -12.00
CA PHE A 103 0.68 -0.20 -11.95
C PHE A 103 2.17 0.06 -11.68
N GLU A 104 2.74 1.11 -12.24
CA GLU A 104 4.12 1.53 -11.97
C GLU A 104 4.37 1.69 -10.46
N VAL A 105 3.48 2.45 -9.79
CA VAL A 105 3.63 2.70 -8.35
C VAL A 105 3.30 1.46 -7.52
N ASN A 106 2.20 0.76 -7.82
CA ASN A 106 1.66 -0.25 -6.91
C ASN A 106 2.19 -1.66 -7.16
N LEU A 107 2.88 -1.88 -8.28
CA LEU A 107 3.36 -3.20 -8.67
C LEU A 107 4.80 -3.18 -9.21
N PHE A 108 5.05 -2.53 -10.36
CA PHE A 108 6.31 -2.72 -11.08
C PHE A 108 7.51 -2.18 -10.30
N GLY A 109 7.48 -0.92 -9.86
CA GLY A 109 8.59 -0.35 -9.10
C GLY A 109 8.80 -1.04 -7.74
N LEU A 110 7.72 -1.47 -7.08
CA LEU A 110 7.78 -2.27 -5.86
C LEU A 110 8.49 -3.62 -6.11
N LEU A 111 8.15 -4.33 -7.18
CA LEU A 111 8.78 -5.59 -7.54
C LEU A 111 10.23 -5.37 -7.96
N GLU A 112 10.53 -4.33 -8.73
CA GLU A 112 11.91 -3.98 -9.12
C GLU A 112 12.79 -3.75 -7.89
N LEU A 113 12.37 -2.92 -6.94
CA LEU A 113 13.09 -2.69 -5.70
C LEU A 113 13.30 -3.98 -4.91
N THR A 114 12.26 -4.79 -4.81
CA THR A 114 12.31 -6.07 -4.10
C THR A 114 13.32 -7.01 -4.74
N ASN A 115 13.28 -7.16 -6.06
CA ASN A 115 14.18 -8.05 -6.81
C ASN A 115 15.66 -7.63 -6.64
N ILE A 116 15.97 -6.33 -6.63
CA ILE A 116 17.33 -5.84 -6.38
C ILE A 116 17.79 -6.17 -4.96
N LEU A 117 16.89 -6.15 -3.96
CA LEU A 117 17.24 -6.39 -2.56
C LEU A 117 17.28 -7.87 -2.17
N ILE A 118 16.59 -8.77 -2.88
CA ILE A 118 16.55 -10.20 -2.58
C ILE A 118 17.97 -10.81 -2.43
N PRO A 119 18.95 -10.60 -3.34
CA PRO A 119 20.28 -11.17 -3.19
C PRO A 119 21.01 -10.75 -1.93
N HIS A 120 20.69 -9.55 -1.40
CA HIS A 120 21.22 -9.06 -0.13
C HIS A 120 20.48 -9.68 1.06
N LEU A 121 19.17 -9.76 1.00
CA LEU A 121 18.32 -10.30 2.05
C LEU A 121 18.52 -11.81 2.27
N ILE A 122 18.80 -12.59 1.23
CA ILE A 122 19.11 -14.03 1.32
C ILE A 122 20.34 -14.29 2.21
N LYS A 123 21.30 -13.37 2.26
CA LYS A 123 22.53 -13.52 3.05
C LYS A 123 22.32 -13.35 4.55
N LYS A 124 21.08 -13.05 5.00
CA LYS A 124 20.73 -12.86 6.40
C LYS A 124 20.01 -14.09 6.95
N ASN A 125 20.23 -14.41 8.21
CA ASN A 125 19.57 -15.57 8.84
C ASN A 125 18.04 -15.41 8.97
N HIS A 126 17.57 -14.17 9.04
CA HIS A 126 16.13 -13.86 9.18
C HIS A 126 15.80 -12.58 8.42
N SER A 127 15.19 -12.73 7.27
CA SER A 127 14.76 -11.60 6.46
C SER A 127 13.26 -11.54 6.27
N ARG A 128 12.74 -10.33 6.06
CA ARG A 128 11.30 -10.08 5.91
C ARG A 128 11.03 -9.17 4.71
N ILE A 129 10.07 -9.57 3.91
CA ILE A 129 9.46 -8.71 2.88
C ILE A 129 7.99 -8.57 3.24
N ILE A 130 7.55 -7.34 3.46
CA ILE A 130 6.18 -6.99 3.82
C ILE A 130 5.58 -6.14 2.71
N ASN A 131 4.57 -6.66 2.01
CA ASN A 131 3.87 -5.94 0.98
C ASN A 131 2.54 -5.41 1.51
N VAL A 132 2.34 -4.08 1.46
CA VAL A 132 1.08 -3.45 1.86
C VAL A 132 0.11 -3.47 0.68
N SER A 133 -0.80 -4.44 0.71
CA SER A 133 -1.90 -4.60 -0.22
C SER A 133 -3.11 -3.77 0.21
N SER A 134 -4.29 -4.28 0.06
CA SER A 134 -5.56 -3.70 0.49
C SER A 134 -6.64 -4.79 0.52
N VAL A 135 -7.74 -4.53 1.22
CA VAL A 135 -8.95 -5.35 1.09
C VAL A 135 -9.46 -5.41 -0.36
N VAL A 136 -9.25 -4.34 -1.16
CA VAL A 136 -9.61 -4.33 -2.57
C VAL A 136 -8.65 -5.12 -3.48
N GLY A 137 -7.63 -5.76 -2.92
CA GLY A 137 -6.88 -6.84 -3.58
C GLY A 137 -7.62 -8.19 -3.57
N ARG A 138 -8.78 -8.27 -2.88
CA ARG A 138 -9.62 -9.47 -2.80
C ARG A 138 -11.02 -9.25 -3.40
N ILE A 139 -11.43 -7.99 -3.56
CA ILE A 139 -12.71 -7.60 -4.15
C ILE A 139 -12.54 -6.37 -5.01
N ALA A 140 -13.15 -6.35 -6.20
CA ALA A 140 -13.17 -5.16 -7.05
C ALA A 140 -14.29 -4.22 -6.59
N VAL A 141 -13.96 -2.94 -6.45
CA VAL A 141 -14.89 -1.89 -6.02
C VAL A 141 -15.12 -0.93 -7.19
N PRO A 142 -16.37 -0.58 -7.52
CA PRO A 142 -16.68 0.41 -8.54
C PRO A 142 -15.95 1.74 -8.30
N PHE A 143 -15.58 2.41 -9.36
CA PHE A 143 -14.78 3.65 -9.36
C PHE A 143 -13.38 3.53 -8.73
N MET A 144 -12.96 2.29 -8.40
CA MET A 144 -11.60 1.96 -7.95
C MET A 144 -11.06 0.73 -8.71
N GLY A 145 -11.58 0.48 -9.92
CA GLY A 145 -11.29 -0.73 -10.68
C GLY A 145 -9.82 -0.95 -10.97
N ILE A 146 -9.12 0.07 -11.48
CA ILE A 146 -7.67 -0.02 -11.77
C ILE A 146 -6.81 -0.13 -10.50
N TYR A 147 -7.21 0.56 -9.42
CA TYR A 147 -6.58 0.38 -8.12
C TYR A 147 -6.77 -1.06 -7.60
N SER A 148 -8.01 -1.59 -7.67
CA SER A 148 -8.28 -2.99 -7.30
C SER A 148 -7.43 -3.94 -8.14
N ALA A 149 -7.40 -3.79 -9.47
CA ALA A 149 -6.60 -4.62 -10.35
C ALA A 149 -5.11 -4.62 -9.97
N SER A 150 -4.54 -3.46 -9.65
CA SER A 150 -3.14 -3.37 -9.19
C SER A 150 -2.89 -4.10 -7.86
N LYS A 151 -3.86 -4.08 -6.93
CA LYS A 151 -3.75 -4.79 -5.66
C LYS A 151 -4.00 -6.30 -5.80
N PHE A 152 -4.88 -6.74 -6.71
CA PHE A 152 -5.01 -8.16 -7.08
C PHE A 152 -3.70 -8.68 -7.69
N ALA A 153 -3.09 -7.92 -8.59
CA ALA A 153 -1.80 -8.26 -9.17
C ALA A 153 -0.70 -8.38 -8.09
N LEU A 154 -0.68 -7.45 -7.12
CA LEU A 154 0.26 -7.52 -6.00
C LEU A 154 0.03 -8.74 -5.10
N GLU A 155 -1.23 -9.12 -4.83
CA GLU A 155 -1.56 -10.34 -4.08
C GLU A 155 -1.00 -11.58 -4.79
N ALA A 156 -1.26 -11.71 -6.11
CA ALA A 156 -0.79 -12.84 -6.90
C ALA A 156 0.76 -12.89 -6.98
N ALA A 157 1.40 -11.75 -7.28
CA ALA A 157 2.87 -11.67 -7.33
C ALA A 157 3.51 -12.00 -5.98
N THR A 158 2.90 -11.56 -4.88
CA THR A 158 3.42 -11.86 -3.52
C THR A 158 3.26 -13.34 -3.17
N ASP A 159 2.17 -13.98 -3.57
CA ASP A 159 1.99 -15.42 -3.34
C ASP A 159 3.02 -16.25 -4.13
N ALA A 160 3.26 -15.90 -5.41
CA ALA A 160 4.30 -16.53 -6.21
C ALA A 160 5.69 -16.36 -5.55
N GLN A 161 6.06 -15.12 -5.24
CA GLN A 161 7.34 -14.80 -4.61
C GLN A 161 7.55 -15.52 -3.27
N ARG A 162 6.51 -15.64 -2.45
CA ARG A 162 6.57 -16.36 -1.18
C ARG A 162 6.90 -17.85 -1.37
N ILE A 163 6.36 -18.47 -2.42
CA ILE A 163 6.61 -19.89 -2.75
C ILE A 163 8.01 -20.04 -3.35
N GLU A 164 8.40 -19.16 -4.26
CA GLU A 164 9.72 -19.14 -4.88
C GLU A 164 10.86 -18.96 -3.86
N LEU A 165 10.61 -18.18 -2.80
CA LEU A 165 11.57 -17.91 -1.74
C LEU A 165 11.48 -18.91 -0.55
N ALA A 166 10.66 -19.95 -0.63
CA ALA A 166 10.38 -20.87 0.50
C ALA A 166 11.64 -21.55 1.05
N ASN A 167 12.65 -21.80 0.19
CA ASN A 167 13.91 -22.43 0.58
C ASN A 167 15.01 -21.41 0.95
N THR A 168 14.63 -20.18 1.27
CA THR A 168 15.53 -19.10 1.67
C THR A 168 15.20 -18.60 3.07
N PRO A 169 16.07 -17.81 3.72
CA PRO A 169 15.76 -17.18 5.01
C PRO A 169 14.70 -16.08 4.94
N ILE A 170 14.17 -15.75 3.75
CA ILE A 170 13.22 -14.66 3.54
C ILE A 170 11.80 -15.16 3.78
N GLN A 171 11.08 -14.49 4.67
CA GLN A 171 9.64 -14.71 4.84
C GLN A 171 8.87 -13.51 4.29
N VAL A 172 7.88 -13.80 3.44
CA VAL A 172 7.07 -12.80 2.75
C VAL A 172 5.66 -12.77 3.32
N SER A 173 5.17 -11.58 3.66
CA SER A 173 3.81 -11.39 4.20
C SER A 173 3.08 -10.25 3.52
N LEU A 174 1.77 -10.39 3.39
CA LEU A 174 0.85 -9.36 2.92
C LEU A 174 0.12 -8.70 4.10
N ILE A 175 0.01 -7.38 4.05
CA ILE A 175 -0.88 -6.64 4.92
C ILE A 175 -2.07 -6.19 4.08
N GLN A 176 -3.29 -6.45 4.55
CA GLN A 176 -4.54 -6.14 3.87
C GLN A 176 -5.36 -5.12 4.68
N PRO A 177 -5.02 -3.82 4.61
CA PRO A 177 -5.82 -2.79 5.24
C PRO A 177 -7.18 -2.65 4.55
N GLY A 178 -8.23 -2.47 5.34
CA GLY A 178 -9.46 -1.87 4.87
C GLY A 178 -9.41 -0.34 5.01
N PRO A 179 -10.50 0.34 5.38
CA PRO A 179 -10.50 1.79 5.56
C PRO A 179 -9.53 2.24 6.66
N ILE A 180 -8.57 3.11 6.32
CA ILE A 180 -7.58 3.69 7.23
C ILE A 180 -7.56 5.21 7.08
N TYR A 181 -7.46 5.94 8.20
CA TYR A 181 -7.24 7.38 8.18
C TYR A 181 -5.84 7.70 7.62
N SER A 182 -5.79 8.29 6.42
CA SER A 182 -4.53 8.64 5.76
C SER A 182 -4.73 9.69 4.67
N ASN A 183 -3.64 10.28 4.18
CA ASN A 183 -3.69 11.21 3.06
C ASN A 183 -4.02 10.53 1.71
N PHE A 184 -4.07 9.20 1.65
CA PHE A 184 -4.44 8.45 0.46
C PHE A 184 -5.78 8.89 -0.13
N SER A 185 -6.78 9.06 0.72
CA SER A 185 -8.10 9.52 0.28
C SER A 185 -8.07 10.97 -0.25
N LYS A 186 -7.28 11.86 0.35
CA LYS A 186 -7.10 13.24 -0.15
C LYS A 186 -6.44 13.24 -1.54
N SER A 187 -5.48 12.36 -1.76
CA SER A 187 -4.81 12.22 -3.07
C SER A 187 -5.78 11.67 -4.13
N CYS A 188 -6.63 10.72 -3.77
CA CYS A 188 -7.68 10.22 -4.65
C CYS A 188 -8.70 11.32 -5.02
N LEU A 189 -9.08 12.17 -4.06
CA LEU A 189 -10.02 13.28 -4.28
C LEU A 189 -9.53 14.24 -5.35
N LYS A 190 -8.26 14.67 -5.30
CA LYS A 190 -7.67 15.57 -6.31
C LYS A 190 -7.76 15.02 -7.74
N ILE A 191 -7.63 13.71 -7.91
CA ILE A 191 -7.71 13.08 -9.23
C ILE A 191 -9.14 13.15 -9.77
N VAL A 192 -10.12 12.97 -8.93
CA VAL A 192 -11.51 12.95 -9.38
C VAL A 192 -12.14 14.35 -9.45
N GLU A 193 -11.65 15.34 -8.73
CA GLU A 193 -11.99 16.73 -9.02
C GLU A 193 -11.78 17.00 -10.52
N ASN A 194 -10.68 16.51 -11.09
CA ASN A 194 -10.42 16.60 -12.53
C ASN A 194 -11.39 15.77 -13.39
N LEU A 195 -11.81 14.58 -12.93
CA LEU A 195 -12.80 13.75 -13.65
C LEU A 195 -14.22 14.30 -13.53
N SER A 196 -14.58 14.91 -12.42
CA SER A 196 -15.91 15.49 -12.20
C SER A 196 -16.19 16.71 -13.07
N THR A 197 -15.14 17.35 -13.63
CA THR A 197 -15.26 18.45 -14.61
C THR A 197 -15.45 17.93 -16.04
N ASN A 198 -15.27 16.64 -16.29
CA ASN A 198 -15.54 16.04 -17.59
C ASN A 198 -17.05 15.83 -17.78
N LEU A 199 -17.71 16.77 -18.45
CA LEU A 199 -19.16 16.77 -18.70
C LEU A 199 -19.61 15.64 -19.65
N GLU A 200 -18.70 15.03 -20.41
CA GLU A 200 -18.99 13.94 -21.36
C GLU A 200 -19.12 12.58 -20.66
N SER A 201 -18.61 12.42 -19.44
CA SER A 201 -18.76 11.18 -18.70
C SER A 201 -20.20 10.94 -18.27
N ARG A 202 -20.72 9.76 -18.58
CA ARG A 202 -22.03 9.31 -18.07
C ARG A 202 -22.07 9.16 -16.54
N TYR A 203 -20.91 9.17 -15.88
CA TYR A 203 -20.77 9.07 -14.43
C TYR A 203 -20.56 10.42 -13.74
N ASN A 204 -20.72 11.54 -14.44
CA ASN A 204 -20.48 12.86 -13.87
C ASN A 204 -21.29 13.13 -12.60
N LYS A 205 -22.59 12.77 -12.58
CA LYS A 205 -23.44 12.89 -11.38
C LYS A 205 -22.95 12.02 -10.22
N GLN A 206 -22.53 10.78 -10.52
CA GLN A 206 -22.00 9.83 -9.53
C GLN A 206 -20.67 10.32 -8.95
N TYR A 207 -19.78 10.88 -9.77
CA TYR A 207 -18.55 11.49 -9.29
C TYR A 207 -18.84 12.63 -8.34
N ASN A 208 -19.67 13.57 -8.70
CA ASN A 208 -20.02 14.70 -7.87
C ASN A 208 -20.63 14.27 -6.52
N LYS A 209 -21.56 13.32 -6.50
CA LYS A 209 -22.20 12.80 -5.29
C LYS A 209 -21.24 11.99 -4.43
N TYR A 210 -20.56 10.99 -5.01
CA TYR A 210 -19.57 10.14 -4.36
C TYR A 210 -18.43 10.95 -3.72
N TYR A 211 -18.06 12.06 -4.35
CA TYR A 211 -17.03 12.97 -3.88
C TYR A 211 -17.46 13.77 -2.68
N ARG A 212 -18.63 14.39 -2.77
CA ARG A 212 -19.19 15.16 -1.66
C ARG A 212 -19.38 14.28 -0.43
N GLU A 213 -19.88 13.07 -0.60
CA GLU A 213 -20.07 12.14 0.51
C GLU A 213 -18.72 11.65 1.08
N ARG A 214 -17.74 11.37 0.23
CA ARG A 214 -16.41 10.96 0.72
C ARG A 214 -15.62 12.10 1.37
N LEU A 215 -15.77 13.33 0.88
CA LEU A 215 -15.25 14.52 1.56
C LEU A 215 -15.92 14.71 2.92
N ALA A 216 -17.25 14.61 2.98
CA ALA A 216 -17.99 14.70 4.24
C ALA A 216 -17.56 13.60 5.23
N ASN A 217 -17.42 12.35 4.74
CA ASN A 217 -17.01 11.21 5.57
C ASN A 217 -15.53 11.27 5.99
N HIS A 218 -14.70 12.14 5.39
CA HIS A 218 -13.36 12.41 5.90
C HIS A 218 -13.36 13.25 7.16
N LEU A 219 -14.43 14.02 7.38
CA LEU A 219 -14.62 14.91 8.51
C LEU A 219 -15.41 14.24 9.66
N THR A 220 -16.05 13.09 9.40
CA THR A 220 -16.83 12.35 10.39
C THR A 220 -16.10 11.10 10.85
N GLU A 221 -16.26 10.75 12.13
CA GLU A 221 -15.76 9.48 12.67
C GLU A 221 -16.51 8.30 12.01
N ASP A 222 -15.79 7.54 11.19
CA ASP A 222 -16.27 6.30 10.61
C ASP A 222 -15.91 5.13 11.54
N ARG A 223 -16.91 4.45 12.08
CA ARG A 223 -16.79 3.29 12.99
C ARG A 223 -15.91 2.16 12.42
N PHE A 224 -15.81 2.06 11.10
CA PHE A 224 -15.05 1.00 10.42
C PHE A 224 -13.65 1.45 9.99
N ARG A 225 -13.31 2.71 10.18
CA ARG A 225 -12.01 3.27 9.81
C ARG A 225 -11.08 3.27 11.00
N LEU A 226 -9.89 2.72 10.83
CA LEU A 226 -8.89 2.68 11.89
C LEU A 226 -7.75 3.67 11.62
N LYS A 227 -7.03 4.04 12.67
CA LYS A 227 -5.81 4.84 12.58
C LYS A 227 -4.67 4.01 11.97
N PRO A 228 -3.64 4.64 11.34
CA PRO A 228 -2.48 3.96 10.75
C PRO A 228 -1.76 3.01 11.70
N GLU A 229 -1.78 3.29 13.01
CA GLU A 229 -1.16 2.49 14.06
C GLU A 229 -1.68 1.05 14.10
N ALA A 230 -2.95 0.82 13.71
CA ALA A 230 -3.52 -0.53 13.62
C ALA A 230 -2.79 -1.37 12.56
N VAL A 231 -2.39 -0.74 11.44
CA VAL A 231 -1.61 -1.38 10.39
C VAL A 231 -0.17 -1.58 10.84
N SER A 232 0.46 -0.55 11.41
CA SER A 232 1.84 -0.60 11.90
C SER A 232 2.07 -1.72 12.92
N LYS A 233 1.10 -1.97 13.82
CA LYS A 233 1.15 -3.10 14.76
C LYS A 233 1.18 -4.46 14.05
N LYS A 234 0.48 -4.61 12.93
CA LYS A 234 0.50 -5.84 12.12
C LYS A 234 1.83 -6.00 11.37
N ILE A 235 2.37 -4.90 10.85
CA ILE A 235 3.70 -4.89 10.23
C ILE A 235 4.77 -5.26 11.25
N LEU A 236 4.75 -4.67 12.45
CA LEU A 236 5.67 -5.03 13.53
C LEU A 236 5.60 -6.53 13.86
N HIS A 237 4.39 -7.08 14.02
CA HIS A 237 4.23 -8.51 14.27
C HIS A 237 4.80 -9.36 13.12
N ALA A 238 4.57 -8.96 11.85
CA ALA A 238 5.10 -9.68 10.70
C ALA A 238 6.63 -9.63 10.63
N LEU A 239 7.26 -8.54 11.10
CA LEU A 239 8.71 -8.38 11.15
C LEU A 239 9.37 -9.17 12.30
N GLU A 240 8.73 -9.28 13.46
CA GLU A 240 9.34 -9.82 14.68
C GLU A 240 8.90 -11.25 15.03
N SER A 241 7.77 -11.70 14.52
CA SER A 241 7.27 -13.05 14.77
C SER A 241 8.23 -14.11 14.20
N LYS A 242 8.45 -15.19 14.97
CA LYS A 242 9.16 -16.37 14.46
C LYS A 242 8.41 -17.03 13.31
N ASN A 243 7.07 -17.06 13.40
CA ASN A 243 6.15 -17.61 12.38
C ASN A 243 5.15 -16.55 11.95
N PRO A 244 5.54 -15.61 11.06
CA PRO A 244 4.62 -14.59 10.59
C PRO A 244 3.50 -15.19 9.75
N LYS A 245 2.32 -14.58 9.82
CA LYS A 245 1.19 -14.98 8.97
C LYS A 245 1.47 -14.58 7.52
N VAL A 246 0.99 -15.37 6.58
CA VAL A 246 1.03 -15.06 5.15
C VAL A 246 0.24 -13.77 4.86
N ARG A 247 -0.91 -13.58 5.53
CA ARG A 247 -1.79 -12.41 5.37
C ARG A 247 -2.24 -11.85 6.71
N TYR A 248 -2.23 -10.52 6.82
CA TYR A 248 -2.70 -9.76 7.98
C TYR A 248 -3.84 -8.83 7.58
N LYS A 249 -5.05 -9.20 7.91
CA LYS A 249 -6.23 -8.33 7.81
C LYS A 249 -6.24 -7.34 8.96
N VAL A 250 -6.63 -6.09 8.71
CA VAL A 250 -6.51 -5.05 9.74
C VAL A 250 -7.85 -4.52 10.24
N THR A 251 -8.85 -4.34 9.37
CA THR A 251 -10.16 -3.78 9.77
C THR A 251 -11.25 -4.83 9.73
N ILE A 252 -12.36 -4.60 10.45
CA ILE A 252 -13.54 -5.48 10.39
C ILE A 252 -14.01 -5.70 8.95
N PRO A 253 -14.15 -4.66 8.09
CA PRO A 253 -14.50 -4.88 6.68
C PRO A 253 -13.56 -5.83 5.93
N ALA A 254 -12.27 -5.86 6.26
CA ALA A 254 -11.32 -6.76 5.61
C ALA A 254 -11.59 -8.25 5.95
N TYR A 255 -12.04 -8.54 7.15
CA TYR A 255 -12.47 -9.89 7.53
C TYR A 255 -13.79 -10.29 6.90
N VAL A 256 -14.77 -9.37 6.90
CA VAL A 256 -16.09 -9.60 6.30
C VAL A 256 -15.98 -9.85 4.79
N ILE A 257 -15.22 -9.02 4.08
CA ILE A 257 -15.03 -9.18 2.63
C ILE A 257 -14.33 -10.50 2.30
N GLU A 258 -13.28 -10.86 3.04
CA GLU A 258 -12.62 -12.15 2.83
C GLU A 258 -13.58 -13.33 3.03
N PHE A 259 -14.44 -13.28 4.05
CA PHE A 259 -15.48 -14.29 4.28
C PHE A 259 -16.47 -14.33 3.11
N LEU A 260 -16.97 -13.18 2.66
CA LEU A 260 -17.90 -13.10 1.54
C LEU A 260 -17.29 -13.64 0.24
N VAL A 261 -16.08 -13.24 -0.10
CA VAL A 261 -15.40 -13.68 -1.33
C VAL A 261 -15.09 -15.18 -1.31
N ARG A 262 -14.85 -15.75 -0.13
CA ARG A 262 -14.49 -17.15 0.01
C ARG A 262 -15.70 -18.10 -0.06
N PHE A 263 -16.82 -17.68 0.51
CA PHE A 263 -17.96 -18.59 0.73
C PHE A 263 -19.19 -18.25 -0.10
N PHE A 264 -19.24 -17.10 -0.75
CA PHE A 264 -20.40 -16.68 -1.52
C PHE A 264 -20.06 -16.52 -3.00
N PRO A 265 -21.00 -16.88 -3.90
CA PRO A 265 -20.85 -16.63 -5.32
C PRO A 265 -20.73 -15.13 -5.63
N LYS A 266 -20.00 -14.79 -6.69
CA LYS A 266 -19.69 -13.40 -7.05
C LYS A 266 -20.93 -12.52 -7.23
N PHE A 267 -22.07 -13.09 -7.68
CA PHE A 267 -23.29 -12.31 -7.87
C PHE A 267 -23.79 -11.63 -6.58
N VAL A 268 -23.51 -12.19 -5.39
CA VAL A 268 -23.89 -11.60 -4.10
C VAL A 268 -23.17 -10.27 -3.88
N THR A 269 -21.86 -10.25 -4.10
CA THR A 269 -21.06 -9.02 -4.00
C THR A 269 -21.42 -8.01 -5.10
N ASP A 270 -21.73 -8.50 -6.30
CA ASP A 270 -22.15 -7.67 -7.43
C ASP A 270 -23.49 -6.98 -7.15
N GLN A 271 -24.46 -7.68 -6.57
CA GLN A 271 -25.74 -7.08 -6.17
C GLN A 271 -25.58 -5.98 -5.12
N PHE A 272 -24.69 -6.20 -4.15
CA PHE A 272 -24.39 -5.18 -3.16
C PHE A 272 -23.83 -3.89 -3.81
N PHE A 273 -22.85 -4.01 -4.70
CA PHE A 273 -22.28 -2.86 -5.39
C PHE A 273 -23.23 -2.22 -6.40
N LYS A 274 -24.06 -3.00 -7.11
CA LYS A 274 -25.11 -2.45 -7.98
C LYS A 274 -26.08 -1.56 -7.22
N LYS A 275 -26.53 -1.99 -6.03
CA LYS A 275 -27.39 -1.15 -5.16
C LYS A 275 -26.68 0.13 -4.73
N GLN A 276 -25.41 0.06 -4.39
CA GLN A 276 -24.61 1.22 -4.02
C GLN A 276 -24.49 2.23 -5.17
N ILE A 277 -24.16 1.77 -6.40
CA ILE A 277 -24.12 2.65 -7.58
C ILE A 277 -25.47 3.29 -7.86
N SER A 278 -26.56 2.50 -7.79
CA SER A 278 -27.92 3.00 -8.03
C SER A 278 -28.34 4.05 -7.00
N SER A 279 -27.82 4.02 -5.78
CA SER A 279 -28.08 5.07 -4.79
C SER A 279 -27.43 6.42 -5.14
N TYR A 280 -26.40 6.42 -6.00
CA TYR A 280 -25.76 7.63 -6.49
C TYR A 280 -26.45 8.22 -7.73
N THR A 281 -27.38 7.50 -8.35
CA THR A 281 -28.17 7.98 -9.50
C THR A 281 -29.50 8.59 -9.11
N LYS A 282 -29.97 8.33 -7.91
CA LYS A 282 -31.15 8.96 -7.30
C LYS A 282 -30.72 10.20 -6.51
#